data_4d61ad5cbdab114c85833d8e6a1875f7
#
_entry.id   4d61ad5cbdab114c85833d8e6a1875f7
#
_cell.length_a   1.000
_cell.length_b   1.000
_cell.length_c   1.000
_cell.angle_alpha   90.00
_cell.angle_beta   90.00
_cell.angle_gamma   90.00
#
_symmetry.space_group_name_H-M   'P 1'
#
loop_
_entity.id
_entity.type
_entity.pdbx_description
1 polymer ?
#
loop_
_entity_poly.entity_id
_entity_poly.type
_entity_poly.pdbx_seq_one_letter_code
_entity_poly.pdbx_strand_id
1 'polypeptide(L)'
;MIILGLTGSIGMGKSTTAKLFAEAGIPVYDADATVHKIYEGEATPAIEAAFPGTTVNGKVDRGRLSAQVVHDPAAIRQLEQIVHPMLRAYHQKFLDDAERSGAPVAVVDVPLLFETGGEKRVDAVVVVTTSPENQRERILARGTMTDEALEAILARQMPDAEKRKRADFVVDTSHGLDPVRARIRDILADAAKMPRRRT
;
A
#
# COMPACT_ATOMS: atom_id res chain seq x y z
N MET A 1 -1.90 -1.34 20.64
CA MET A 1 -1.69 -0.51 19.44
C MET A 1 -2.81 -0.75 18.43
N ILE A 2 -3.40 0.28 17.84
CA ILE A 2 -4.40 0.21 16.75
C ILE A 2 -3.66 0.18 15.40
N ILE A 3 -4.08 -0.66 14.47
CA ILE A 3 -3.54 -0.69 13.10
C ILE A 3 -4.55 -0.07 12.15
N LEU A 4 -4.13 0.99 11.46
CA LEU A 4 -4.89 1.62 10.38
C LEU A 4 -4.41 1.09 9.04
N GLY A 5 -5.31 0.55 8.22
CA GLY A 5 -5.04 0.23 6.82
C GLY A 5 -5.25 1.47 5.94
N LEU A 6 -4.19 1.99 5.35
CA LEU A 6 -4.26 3.12 4.43
C LEU A 6 -4.39 2.61 3.00
N THR A 7 -5.45 3.03 2.32
CA THR A 7 -5.68 2.64 0.93
C THR A 7 -6.25 3.81 0.11
N GLY A 8 -6.29 3.64 -1.18
CA GLY A 8 -6.81 4.62 -2.13
C GLY A 8 -6.37 4.26 -3.54
N SER A 9 -7.20 4.59 -4.52
CA SER A 9 -6.91 4.33 -5.92
C SER A 9 -5.71 5.15 -6.41
N ILE A 10 -5.15 4.74 -7.54
CA ILE A 10 -4.04 5.47 -8.17
C ILE A 10 -4.38 6.97 -8.30
N GLY A 11 -3.41 7.86 -8.03
CA GLY A 11 -3.60 9.32 -8.16
C GLY A 11 -4.33 10.02 -7.02
N MET A 12 -4.89 9.27 -6.05
CA MET A 12 -5.69 9.84 -4.94
C MET A 12 -4.85 10.54 -3.84
N GLY A 13 -3.51 10.51 -3.89
CA GLY A 13 -2.66 11.16 -2.90
C GLY A 13 -2.24 10.29 -1.71
N LYS A 14 -2.42 8.95 -1.80
CA LYS A 14 -2.10 7.99 -0.74
C LYS A 14 -0.67 8.12 -0.21
N SER A 15 0.35 8.17 -1.08
CA SER A 15 1.76 8.28 -0.66
C SER A 15 2.07 9.58 0.08
N THR A 16 1.41 10.68 -0.31
CA THR A 16 1.53 11.96 0.42
C THR A 16 0.88 11.85 1.79
N THR A 17 -0.30 11.24 1.87
CA THR A 17 -1.01 11.00 3.14
C THR A 17 -0.19 10.09 4.07
N ALA A 18 0.44 9.03 3.54
CA ALA A 18 1.34 8.16 4.30
C ALA A 18 2.53 8.94 4.90
N LYS A 19 3.15 9.83 4.12
CA LYS A 19 4.21 10.73 4.61
C LYS A 19 3.73 11.65 5.72
N LEU A 20 2.52 12.20 5.59
CA LEU A 20 1.94 13.08 6.62
C LEU A 20 1.65 12.33 7.93
N PHE A 21 1.26 11.06 7.89
CA PHE A 21 1.20 10.21 9.08
C PHE A 21 2.59 10.02 9.71
N ALA A 22 3.62 9.75 8.90
CA ALA A 22 4.98 9.62 9.39
C ALA A 22 5.52 10.93 10.00
N GLU A 23 5.23 12.09 9.39
CA GLU A 23 5.56 13.41 9.92
C GLU A 23 4.85 13.70 11.26
N ALA A 24 3.69 13.10 11.49
CA ALA A 24 2.97 13.16 12.77
C ALA A 24 3.55 12.19 13.82
N GLY A 25 4.68 11.51 13.53
CA GLY A 25 5.33 10.57 14.45
C GLY A 25 4.72 9.17 14.48
N ILE A 26 3.85 8.84 13.53
CA ILE A 26 3.19 7.54 13.46
C ILE A 26 4.04 6.57 12.63
N PRO A 27 4.32 5.35 13.14
CA PRO A 27 4.97 4.31 12.34
C PRO A 27 4.12 3.97 11.10
N VAL A 28 4.76 3.95 9.93
CA VAL A 28 4.11 3.63 8.64
C VAL A 28 4.86 2.48 7.97
N TYR A 29 4.15 1.41 7.66
CA TYR A 29 4.64 0.29 6.85
C TYR A 29 4.17 0.48 5.40
N ASP A 30 5.13 0.58 4.49
CA ASP A 30 4.87 0.63 3.05
C ASP A 30 5.13 -0.76 2.45
N ALA A 31 4.04 -1.44 2.04
CA ALA A 31 4.13 -2.78 1.47
C ALA A 31 4.88 -2.80 0.13
N ASP A 32 4.67 -1.79 -0.72
CA ASP A 32 5.32 -1.70 -2.03
C ASP A 32 6.82 -1.43 -1.89
N ALA A 33 7.21 -0.52 -1.00
CA ALA A 33 8.62 -0.26 -0.68
C ALA A 33 9.30 -1.51 -0.09
N THR A 34 8.58 -2.31 0.70
CA THR A 34 9.09 -3.56 1.24
C THR A 34 9.34 -4.59 0.13
N VAL A 35 8.43 -4.75 -0.85
CA VAL A 35 8.67 -5.59 -2.02
C VAL A 35 9.92 -5.15 -2.78
N HIS A 36 10.09 -3.84 -2.99
CA HIS A 36 11.30 -3.30 -3.63
C HIS A 36 12.57 -3.70 -2.88
N LYS A 37 12.58 -3.52 -1.56
CA LYS A 37 13.72 -3.88 -0.71
C LYS A 37 14.06 -5.37 -0.80
N ILE A 38 13.07 -6.25 -0.77
CA ILE A 38 13.24 -7.70 -0.88
C ILE A 38 13.84 -8.06 -2.25
N TYR A 39 13.38 -7.41 -3.32
CA TYR A 39 13.87 -7.61 -4.69
C TYR A 39 15.30 -7.08 -4.92
N GLU A 40 15.77 -6.18 -4.07
CA GLU A 40 17.14 -5.65 -4.13
C GLU A 40 18.18 -6.57 -3.48
N GLY A 41 17.78 -7.69 -2.86
CA GLY A 41 18.72 -8.59 -2.22
C GLY A 41 18.15 -9.92 -1.76
N GLU A 42 17.32 -9.93 -0.73
CA GLU A 42 16.93 -11.14 0.01
C GLU A 42 16.20 -12.18 -0.85
N ALA A 43 15.30 -11.76 -1.73
CA ALA A 43 14.57 -12.67 -2.60
C ALA A 43 15.34 -13.04 -3.88
N THR A 44 16.41 -12.33 -4.21
CA THR A 44 17.14 -12.49 -5.48
C THR A 44 17.57 -13.94 -5.74
N PRO A 45 18.22 -14.68 -4.80
CA PRO A 45 18.66 -16.04 -5.07
C PRO A 45 17.50 -17.00 -5.32
N ALA A 46 16.41 -16.88 -4.55
CA ALA A 46 15.24 -17.75 -4.69
C ALA A 46 14.44 -17.45 -5.97
N ILE A 47 14.35 -16.17 -6.35
CA ILE A 47 13.68 -15.75 -7.59
C ILE A 47 14.51 -16.18 -8.80
N GLU A 48 15.83 -16.01 -8.80
CA GLU A 48 16.68 -16.46 -9.90
C GLU A 48 16.63 -17.98 -10.09
N ALA A 49 16.58 -18.75 -8.98
CA ALA A 49 16.44 -20.21 -9.05
C ALA A 49 15.10 -20.65 -9.64
N ALA A 50 14.01 -19.93 -9.33
CA ALA A 50 12.68 -20.23 -9.82
C ALA A 50 12.42 -19.66 -11.23
N PHE A 51 13.01 -18.53 -11.56
CA PHE A 51 12.83 -17.77 -12.79
C PHE A 51 14.20 -17.33 -13.35
N PRO A 52 14.94 -18.24 -13.99
CA PRO A 52 16.30 -17.96 -14.47
C PRO A 52 16.37 -16.76 -15.42
N GLY A 53 17.43 -15.94 -15.27
CA GLY A 53 17.66 -14.75 -16.11
C GLY A 53 16.82 -13.53 -15.71
N THR A 54 16.12 -13.57 -14.56
CA THR A 54 15.33 -12.44 -14.05
C THR A 54 16.12 -11.53 -13.11
N THR A 55 17.40 -11.80 -12.87
CA THR A 55 18.24 -10.97 -12.03
C THR A 55 19.36 -10.30 -12.80
N VAL A 56 19.69 -9.07 -12.41
CA VAL A 56 20.79 -8.27 -12.98
C VAL A 56 21.55 -7.61 -11.84
N ASN A 57 22.88 -7.78 -11.81
CA ASN A 57 23.76 -7.17 -10.79
C ASN A 57 23.30 -7.49 -9.34
N GLY A 58 22.84 -8.71 -9.09
CA GLY A 58 22.41 -9.14 -7.76
C GLY A 58 21.04 -8.61 -7.31
N LYS A 59 20.25 -8.03 -8.22
CA LYS A 59 18.90 -7.53 -7.95
C LYS A 59 17.90 -8.13 -8.95
N VAL A 60 16.65 -8.26 -8.53
CA VAL A 60 15.56 -8.70 -9.41
C VAL A 60 15.23 -7.60 -10.43
N ASP A 61 15.34 -7.92 -11.71
CA ASP A 61 14.83 -7.10 -12.81
C ASP A 61 13.32 -7.34 -12.95
N ARG A 62 12.52 -6.36 -12.50
CA ARG A 62 11.06 -6.45 -12.49
C ARG A 62 10.45 -6.60 -13.88
N GLY A 63 11.06 -6.02 -14.90
CA GLY A 63 10.59 -6.15 -16.28
C GLY A 63 10.75 -7.59 -16.79
N ARG A 64 11.94 -8.17 -16.59
CA ARG A 64 12.22 -9.57 -16.96
C ARG A 64 11.36 -10.55 -16.18
N LEU A 65 11.23 -10.35 -14.86
CA LEU A 65 10.37 -11.18 -14.03
C LEU A 65 8.90 -11.07 -14.46
N SER A 66 8.39 -9.87 -14.65
CA SER A 66 7.02 -9.64 -15.13
C SER A 66 6.74 -10.34 -16.46
N ALA A 67 7.69 -10.28 -17.40
CA ALA A 67 7.56 -10.95 -18.70
C ALA A 67 7.41 -12.47 -18.58
N GLN A 68 8.01 -13.09 -17.55
CA GLN A 68 7.90 -14.53 -17.32
C GLN A 68 6.62 -14.92 -16.57
N VAL A 69 6.10 -14.05 -15.67
CA VAL A 69 5.01 -14.45 -14.76
C VAL A 69 3.63 -13.92 -15.14
N VAL A 70 3.55 -12.75 -15.83
CA VAL A 70 2.29 -11.99 -15.97
C VAL A 70 1.15 -12.75 -16.67
N HIS A 71 1.49 -13.70 -17.53
CA HIS A 71 0.52 -14.50 -18.29
C HIS A 71 0.42 -15.95 -17.81
N ASP A 72 1.14 -16.32 -16.75
CA ASP A 72 1.15 -17.66 -16.18
C ASP A 72 0.69 -17.66 -14.71
N PRO A 73 -0.55 -18.08 -14.43
CA PRO A 73 -1.07 -18.16 -13.06
C PRO A 73 -0.27 -19.13 -12.15
N ALA A 74 0.42 -20.13 -12.71
CA ALA A 74 1.25 -21.02 -11.92
C ALA A 74 2.56 -20.34 -11.52
N ALA A 75 3.17 -19.60 -12.43
CA ALA A 75 4.36 -18.79 -12.16
C ALA A 75 4.07 -17.68 -11.15
N ILE A 76 2.90 -17.01 -11.25
CA ILE A 76 2.47 -16.02 -10.24
C ILE A 76 2.40 -16.68 -8.86
N ARG A 77 1.74 -17.83 -8.72
CA ARG A 77 1.65 -18.53 -7.43
C ARG A 77 3.01 -18.95 -6.88
N GLN A 78 3.92 -19.40 -7.75
CA GLN A 78 5.30 -19.74 -7.36
C GLN A 78 6.06 -18.52 -6.84
N LEU A 79 5.95 -17.37 -7.52
CA LEU A 79 6.54 -16.11 -7.07
C LEU A 79 5.97 -15.68 -5.71
N GLU A 80 4.65 -15.76 -5.54
CA GLU A 80 3.98 -15.45 -4.27
C GLU A 80 4.46 -16.35 -3.13
N GLN A 81 4.68 -17.64 -3.36
CA GLN A 81 5.22 -18.56 -2.36
C GLN A 81 6.63 -18.17 -1.89
N ILE A 82 7.44 -17.58 -2.76
CA ILE A 82 8.77 -17.07 -2.43
C ILE A 82 8.67 -15.77 -1.63
N VAL A 83 7.86 -14.83 -2.10
CA VAL A 83 7.87 -13.43 -1.61
C VAL A 83 7.00 -13.25 -0.35
N HIS A 84 5.84 -13.92 -0.26
CA HIS A 84 4.91 -13.73 0.85
C HIS A 84 5.47 -14.07 2.24
N PRO A 85 6.30 -15.12 2.44
CA PRO A 85 6.91 -15.38 3.74
C PRO A 85 7.82 -14.23 4.20
N MET A 86 8.61 -13.68 3.27
CA MET A 86 9.48 -12.54 3.55
C MET A 86 8.68 -11.29 3.90
N LEU A 87 7.64 -10.97 3.09
CA LEU A 87 6.75 -9.84 3.39
C LEU A 87 6.08 -9.97 4.75
N ARG A 88 5.62 -11.18 5.12
CA ARG A 88 5.04 -11.42 6.45
C ARG A 88 6.05 -11.17 7.56
N ALA A 89 7.29 -11.60 7.40
CA ALA A 89 8.35 -11.38 8.38
C ALA A 89 8.66 -9.89 8.57
N TYR A 90 8.77 -9.13 7.48
CA TYR A 90 8.97 -7.67 7.54
C TYR A 90 7.78 -6.96 8.18
N HIS A 91 6.56 -7.33 7.81
CA HIS A 91 5.34 -6.77 8.40
C HIS A 91 5.26 -7.07 9.91
N GLN A 92 5.50 -8.32 10.33
CA GLN A 92 5.48 -8.68 11.74
C GLN A 92 6.55 -7.92 12.53
N LYS A 93 7.78 -7.87 11.99
CA LYS A 93 8.85 -7.08 12.62
C LYS A 93 8.47 -5.62 12.78
N PHE A 94 7.85 -5.01 11.76
CA PHE A 94 7.37 -3.63 11.84
C PHE A 94 6.36 -3.45 12.98
N LEU A 95 5.39 -4.35 13.11
CA LEU A 95 4.37 -4.30 14.16
C LEU A 95 4.99 -4.45 15.55
N ASP A 96 5.94 -5.39 15.71
CA ASP A 96 6.65 -5.61 16.98
C ASP A 96 7.49 -4.38 17.36
N ASP A 97 8.15 -3.75 16.39
CA ASP A 97 8.94 -2.54 16.61
C ASP A 97 8.05 -1.35 17.00
N ALA A 98 6.90 -1.17 16.33
CA ALA A 98 5.93 -0.15 16.66
C ALA A 98 5.31 -0.35 18.06
N GLU A 99 4.99 -1.59 18.41
CA GLU A 99 4.45 -1.89 19.75
C GLU A 99 5.48 -1.67 20.86
N ARG A 100 6.74 -2.07 20.62
CA ARG A 100 7.86 -1.82 21.56
C ARG A 100 8.17 -0.33 21.74
N SER A 101 7.95 0.48 20.72
CA SER A 101 8.10 1.94 20.84
C SER A 101 6.98 2.62 21.61
N GLY A 102 5.94 1.87 22.01
CA GLY A 102 4.78 2.41 22.69
C GLY A 102 3.82 3.19 21.78
N ALA A 103 3.92 3.02 20.46
CA ALA A 103 3.05 3.71 19.53
C ALA A 103 1.58 3.33 19.74
N PRO A 104 0.67 4.30 19.95
CA PRO A 104 -0.74 4.01 20.13
C PRO A 104 -1.41 3.55 18.82
N VAL A 105 -0.89 4.01 17.70
CA VAL A 105 -1.39 3.73 16.34
C VAL A 105 -0.21 3.40 15.43
N ALA A 106 -0.42 2.49 14.48
CA ALA A 106 0.48 2.25 13.33
C ALA A 106 -0.34 2.25 12.03
N VAL A 107 0.29 2.64 10.92
CA VAL A 107 -0.34 2.66 9.59
C VAL A 107 0.31 1.59 8.72
N VAL A 108 -0.52 0.81 8.01
CA VAL A 108 -0.10 -0.14 6.99
C VAL A 108 -0.62 0.36 5.64
N ASP A 109 0.29 0.81 4.79
CA ASP A 109 -0.03 1.34 3.46
C ASP A 109 -0.13 0.21 2.44
N VAL A 110 -1.37 -0.07 1.99
CA VAL A 110 -1.69 -1.16 1.04
C VAL A 110 -2.63 -0.64 -0.05
N PRO A 111 -2.15 -0.47 -1.30
CA PRO A 111 -2.98 0.05 -2.40
C PRO A 111 -4.24 -0.76 -2.68
N LEU A 112 -4.13 -2.09 -2.64
CA LEU A 112 -5.21 -3.04 -2.96
C LEU A 112 -5.79 -3.70 -1.70
N LEU A 113 -6.01 -2.91 -0.63
CA LEU A 113 -6.42 -3.42 0.68
C LEU A 113 -7.75 -4.21 0.62
N PHE A 114 -8.76 -3.65 -0.03
CA PHE A 114 -10.07 -4.29 -0.16
C PHE A 114 -10.07 -5.44 -1.16
N GLU A 115 -9.35 -5.28 -2.27
CA GLU A 115 -9.28 -6.25 -3.34
C GLU A 115 -8.62 -7.57 -2.87
N THR A 116 -7.73 -7.48 -1.89
CA THR A 116 -7.03 -8.65 -1.30
C THR A 116 -7.62 -9.12 0.02
N GLY A 117 -8.73 -8.51 0.48
CA GLY A 117 -9.33 -8.83 1.78
C GLY A 117 -8.46 -8.41 2.97
N GLY A 118 -7.54 -7.48 2.75
CA GLY A 118 -6.60 -7.00 3.76
C GLY A 118 -7.25 -6.19 4.88
N GLU A 119 -8.47 -5.68 4.65
CA GLU A 119 -9.25 -4.95 5.64
C GLU A 119 -9.56 -5.77 6.91
N LYS A 120 -9.57 -7.10 6.79
CA LYS A 120 -9.79 -8.00 7.94
C LYS A 120 -8.60 -8.08 8.90
N ARG A 121 -7.44 -7.60 8.46
CA ARG A 121 -6.17 -7.65 9.22
C ARG A 121 -5.80 -6.33 9.88
N VAL A 122 -6.66 -5.32 9.77
CA VAL A 122 -6.49 -4.00 10.38
C VAL A 122 -7.66 -3.66 11.28
N ASP A 123 -7.47 -2.74 12.22
CA ASP A 123 -8.51 -2.34 13.15
C ASP A 123 -9.48 -1.33 12.55
N ALA A 124 -8.98 -0.48 11.63
CA ALA A 124 -9.81 0.46 10.87
C ALA A 124 -9.18 0.76 9.51
N VAL A 125 -9.99 1.19 8.56
CA VAL A 125 -9.56 1.53 7.20
C VAL A 125 -9.68 3.02 6.95
N VAL A 126 -8.58 3.61 6.50
CA VAL A 126 -8.47 4.99 6.01
C VAL A 126 -8.43 4.97 4.49
N VAL A 127 -9.45 5.53 3.85
CA VAL A 127 -9.50 5.69 2.40
C VAL A 127 -9.10 7.10 2.02
N VAL A 128 -8.09 7.21 1.16
CA VAL A 128 -7.65 8.48 0.57
C VAL A 128 -8.37 8.68 -0.75
N THR A 129 -8.98 9.83 -0.92
CA THR A 129 -9.78 10.18 -2.09
C THR A 129 -9.47 11.58 -2.62
N THR A 130 -9.86 11.84 -3.84
CA THR A 130 -9.91 13.18 -4.47
C THR A 130 -10.97 13.15 -5.57
N SER A 131 -11.25 14.29 -6.21
CA SER A 131 -12.15 14.30 -7.37
C SER A 131 -11.55 13.54 -8.55
N PRO A 132 -12.38 12.97 -9.45
CA PRO A 132 -11.91 12.31 -10.67
C PRO A 132 -11.05 13.21 -11.55
N GLU A 133 -11.36 14.50 -11.60
CA GLU A 133 -10.63 15.52 -12.37
C GLU A 133 -9.20 15.68 -11.79
N ASN A 134 -9.09 15.88 -10.46
CA ASN A 134 -7.81 15.99 -9.77
C ASN A 134 -7.00 14.70 -9.88
N GLN A 135 -7.64 13.54 -9.81
CA GLN A 135 -7.00 12.25 -9.99
C GLN A 135 -6.33 12.15 -11.36
N ARG A 136 -7.10 12.44 -12.42
CA ARG A 136 -6.63 12.39 -13.81
C ARG A 136 -5.50 13.39 -14.04
N GLU A 137 -5.69 14.65 -13.64
CA GLU A 137 -4.67 15.70 -13.74
C GLU A 137 -3.34 15.28 -13.08
N ARG A 138 -3.39 14.78 -11.84
CA ARG A 138 -2.20 14.34 -11.11
C ARG A 138 -1.46 13.20 -11.78
N ILE A 139 -2.17 12.28 -12.42
CA ILE A 139 -1.56 11.13 -13.10
C ILE A 139 -0.92 11.56 -14.41
N LEU A 140 -1.63 12.35 -15.21
CA LEU A 140 -1.12 12.85 -16.48
C LEU A 140 0.06 13.79 -16.31
N ALA A 141 0.03 14.66 -15.28
CA ALA A 141 1.12 15.56 -14.95
C ALA A 141 2.44 14.83 -14.60
N ARG A 142 2.37 13.55 -14.16
CA ARG A 142 3.57 12.73 -13.94
C ARG A 142 4.24 12.25 -15.23
N GLY A 143 3.55 12.30 -16.37
CA GLY A 143 4.07 11.90 -17.67
C GLY A 143 4.42 10.40 -17.81
N THR A 144 4.00 9.57 -16.86
CA THR A 144 4.38 8.15 -16.80
C THR A 144 3.30 7.21 -17.31
N MET A 145 2.14 7.74 -17.71
CA MET A 145 0.97 6.94 -18.05
C MET A 145 0.07 7.64 -19.06
N THR A 146 -0.51 6.89 -20.00
CA THR A 146 -1.55 7.35 -20.90
C THR A 146 -2.94 7.21 -20.25
N ASP A 147 -3.95 7.86 -20.84
CA ASP A 147 -5.33 7.73 -20.40
C ASP A 147 -5.85 6.29 -20.46
N GLU A 148 -5.52 5.57 -21.53
CA GLU A 148 -5.93 4.17 -21.71
C GLU A 148 -5.32 3.27 -20.63
N ALA A 149 -4.05 3.51 -20.27
CA ALA A 149 -3.39 2.77 -19.21
C ALA A 149 -4.00 3.08 -17.84
N LEU A 150 -4.41 4.33 -17.60
CA LEU A 150 -5.12 4.73 -16.38
C LEU A 150 -6.47 4.00 -16.27
N GLU A 151 -7.29 4.03 -17.32
CA GLU A 151 -8.59 3.34 -17.34
C GLU A 151 -8.43 1.83 -17.11
N ALA A 152 -7.42 1.20 -17.71
CA ALA A 152 -7.14 -0.22 -17.50
C ALA A 152 -6.75 -0.55 -16.06
N ILE A 153 -6.06 0.36 -15.36
CA ILE A 153 -5.74 0.20 -13.93
C ILE A 153 -6.99 0.39 -13.07
N LEU A 154 -7.77 1.45 -13.34
CA LEU A 154 -9.00 1.75 -12.59
C LEU A 154 -10.02 0.63 -12.71
N ALA A 155 -10.14 0.00 -13.89
CA ALA A 155 -11.04 -1.14 -14.11
C ALA A 155 -10.69 -2.38 -13.26
N ARG A 156 -9.45 -2.49 -12.77
CA ARG A 156 -8.99 -3.59 -11.89
C ARG A 156 -9.07 -3.26 -10.41
N GLN A 157 -9.31 -2.00 -10.06
CA GLN A 157 -9.44 -1.54 -8.68
C GLN A 157 -10.91 -1.45 -8.28
N MET A 158 -11.20 -1.65 -7.00
CA MET A 158 -12.52 -1.33 -6.46
C MET A 158 -12.81 0.16 -6.69
N PRO A 159 -14.01 0.52 -7.18
CA PRO A 159 -14.39 1.92 -7.37
C PRO A 159 -14.23 2.75 -6.09
N ASP A 160 -13.75 3.98 -6.21
CA ASP A 160 -13.52 4.88 -5.07
C ASP A 160 -14.77 5.06 -4.19
N ALA A 161 -15.94 5.20 -4.82
CA ALA A 161 -17.22 5.32 -4.11
C ALA A 161 -17.50 4.10 -3.21
N GLU A 162 -17.15 2.88 -3.66
CA GLU A 162 -17.31 1.67 -2.86
C GLU A 162 -16.25 1.58 -1.75
N LYS A 163 -15.02 2.00 -2.02
CA LYS A 163 -13.98 2.09 -0.97
C LYS A 163 -14.41 3.04 0.13
N ARG A 164 -14.92 4.23 -0.22
CA ARG A 164 -15.41 5.22 0.76
C ARG A 164 -16.57 4.72 1.60
N LYS A 165 -17.50 3.96 1.02
CA LYS A 165 -18.62 3.35 1.79
C LYS A 165 -18.14 2.34 2.83
N ARG A 166 -17.02 1.67 2.58
CA ARG A 166 -16.45 0.65 3.45
C ARG A 166 -15.38 1.19 4.41
N ALA A 167 -15.03 2.47 4.28
CA ALA A 167 -14.02 3.12 5.09
C ALA A 167 -14.55 3.44 6.49
N ASP A 168 -13.70 3.29 7.51
CA ASP A 168 -13.94 3.89 8.84
C ASP A 168 -13.61 5.39 8.82
N PHE A 169 -12.60 5.78 8.03
CA PHE A 169 -12.18 7.17 7.86
C PHE A 169 -11.92 7.49 6.39
N VAL A 170 -12.26 8.70 5.99
CA VAL A 170 -11.97 9.24 4.66
C VAL A 170 -11.08 10.47 4.77
N VAL A 171 -10.06 10.53 3.92
CA VAL A 171 -9.16 11.67 3.76
C VAL A 171 -9.31 12.22 2.35
N ASP A 172 -9.91 13.39 2.23
CA ASP A 172 -10.03 14.11 0.96
C ASP A 172 -8.76 14.96 0.74
N THR A 173 -8.09 14.73 -0.38
CA THR A 173 -6.86 15.43 -0.76
C THR A 173 -7.07 16.53 -1.80
N SER A 174 -8.33 16.90 -2.09
CA SER A 174 -8.67 17.89 -3.12
C SER A 174 -8.24 19.32 -2.77
N HIS A 175 -8.09 19.62 -1.47
CA HIS A 175 -7.97 20.98 -0.96
C HIS A 175 -6.60 21.34 -0.38
N GLY A 176 -5.54 20.66 -0.81
CA GLY A 176 -4.17 20.92 -0.34
C GLY A 176 -3.79 20.14 0.92
N LEU A 177 -2.61 20.44 1.48
CA LEU A 177 -2.02 19.61 2.56
C LEU A 177 -2.56 19.96 3.96
N ASP A 178 -2.92 21.20 4.23
CA ASP A 178 -3.34 21.62 5.58
C ASP A 178 -4.65 20.96 6.02
N PRO A 179 -5.70 20.86 5.19
CA PRO A 179 -6.89 20.09 5.51
C PRO A 179 -6.58 18.60 5.74
N VAL A 180 -5.65 18.01 4.96
CA VAL A 180 -5.21 16.62 5.16
C VAL A 180 -4.51 16.46 6.52
N ARG A 181 -3.61 17.36 6.90
CA ARG A 181 -2.95 17.37 8.21
C ARG A 181 -3.96 17.48 9.37
N ALA A 182 -4.96 18.35 9.22
CA ALA A 182 -6.03 18.48 10.22
C ALA A 182 -6.80 17.18 10.34
N ARG A 183 -7.21 16.59 9.19
CA ARG A 183 -7.97 15.33 9.18
C ARG A 183 -7.17 14.16 9.78
N ILE A 184 -5.86 14.08 9.53
CA ILE A 184 -4.99 13.07 10.16
C ILE A 184 -5.00 13.20 11.69
N ARG A 185 -4.90 14.43 12.23
CA ARG A 185 -4.97 14.64 13.69
C ARG A 185 -6.29 14.13 14.28
N ASP A 186 -7.41 14.41 13.61
CA ASP A 186 -8.72 13.94 14.06
C ASP A 186 -8.80 12.41 14.03
N ILE A 187 -8.34 11.79 12.92
CA ILE A 187 -8.29 10.32 12.78
C ILE A 187 -7.46 9.69 13.90
N LEU A 188 -6.30 10.26 14.23
CA LEU A 188 -5.43 9.74 15.28
C LEU A 188 -6.08 9.85 16.67
N ALA A 189 -6.78 10.96 16.95
CA ALA A 189 -7.50 11.17 18.20
C ALA A 189 -8.67 10.17 18.35
N ASP A 190 -9.37 9.85 17.27
CA ASP A 190 -10.47 8.89 17.26
C ASP A 190 -9.96 7.46 17.32
N ALA A 191 -8.96 7.11 16.50
CA ALA A 191 -8.36 5.78 16.47
C ALA A 191 -7.79 5.37 17.83
N ALA A 192 -7.19 6.28 18.57
CA ALA A 192 -6.66 6.00 19.92
C ALA A 192 -7.72 5.52 20.92
N LYS A 193 -9.01 5.80 20.67
CA LYS A 193 -10.15 5.41 21.50
C LYS A 193 -10.87 4.15 21.00
N MET A 194 -10.50 3.66 19.81
CA MET A 194 -11.17 2.51 19.20
C MET A 194 -10.80 1.19 19.89
N PRO A 195 -11.72 0.23 20.00
CA PRO A 195 -11.38 -1.13 20.36
C PRO A 195 -10.59 -1.81 19.23
N ARG A 196 -9.67 -2.72 19.57
CA ARG A 196 -9.01 -3.58 18.57
C ARG A 196 -10.06 -4.50 17.94
N ARG A 197 -10.10 -4.58 16.60
CA ARG A 197 -11.04 -5.42 15.84
C ARG A 197 -10.41 -6.71 15.32
N ARG A 198 -9.07 -6.77 15.28
CA ARG A 198 -8.34 -7.96 14.82
C ARG A 198 -8.46 -9.08 15.84
N THR A 199 -8.71 -10.26 15.36
CA THR A 199 -8.63 -11.52 16.14
C THR A 199 -7.31 -12.22 15.86
#